data_2f65754888a553fa34d95046c04bc152
#
_entry.id   2f65754888a553fa34d95046c04bc152
#
_cell.length_a   1.000
_cell.length_b   1.000
_cell.length_c   1.000
_cell.angle_alpha   90.00
_cell.angle_beta   90.00
_cell.angle_gamma   90.00
#
_symmetry.space_group_name_H-M   'P 1'
#
loop_
_entity.id
_entity.type
_entity.pdbx_description
1 polymer ?
#
loop_
_entity_poly.entity_id
_entity_poly.type
_entity_poly.pdbx_seq_one_letter_code
_entity_poly.pdbx_strand_id
1 'polypeptide(L)'
;MIGSELKTLREGRGMDQRAFADHLNGRLGRSYDKARISRWESGAERIPSQVAKFVTAELEPKVPHPKRSIILAIANQKGGVGKTSSAVNLAYLLAIAGLKVILVDSDPQASATAHLGIDQAEAHAAGTTLYPALRQEKSITEVVVPVCDGQFDLVPSTIALANVDIELASDPINGGPLALRECLAPLRETYDAILIDCGPTLSMLTVNALNAADQLLVPVQTETLAGLGVSMLLDTANKLRRRSNPNLRILGLLPTLYTSRNAAEKMTLDELHALFGGVVRIFDPIPRTTKFTQSARAQMPLLKAAPNAPGAGVYHEIARTVINHVTAEDADVAS
;
A
#
# COMPACT_ATOMS: atom_id res chain seq x y z
N MET A 1 -10.29 23.77 8.67
CA MET A 1 -10.64 24.40 7.38
C MET A 1 -11.20 25.77 7.63
N ILE A 2 -10.70 26.74 6.89
CA ILE A 2 -11.16 28.13 6.88
C ILE A 2 -11.96 28.42 5.60
N GLY A 3 -12.84 29.42 5.63
CA GLY A 3 -13.71 29.73 4.49
C GLY A 3 -12.96 30.08 3.21
N SER A 4 -11.74 30.60 3.30
CA SER A 4 -10.89 30.89 2.15
C SER A 4 -10.48 29.64 1.37
N GLU A 5 -10.26 28.50 2.00
CA GLU A 5 -9.95 27.23 1.31
C GLU A 5 -11.14 26.73 0.49
N LEU A 6 -12.35 26.84 1.05
CA LEU A 6 -13.59 26.49 0.35
C LEU A 6 -13.81 27.40 -0.86
N LYS A 7 -13.55 28.71 -0.71
CA LYS A 7 -13.62 29.69 -1.80
C LYS A 7 -12.60 29.39 -2.90
N THR A 8 -11.35 29.05 -2.53
CA THR A 8 -10.29 28.70 -3.48
C THR A 8 -10.68 27.49 -4.32
N LEU A 9 -11.25 26.44 -3.72
CA LEU A 9 -11.72 25.26 -4.46
C LEU A 9 -12.83 25.62 -5.45
N ARG A 10 -13.79 26.43 -5.01
CA ARG A 10 -14.91 26.86 -5.86
C ARG A 10 -14.43 27.68 -7.07
N GLU A 11 -13.58 28.68 -6.82
CA GLU A 11 -13.06 29.56 -7.86
C GLU A 11 -12.14 28.82 -8.82
N GLY A 12 -11.29 27.92 -8.31
CA GLY A 12 -10.43 27.05 -9.13
C GLY A 12 -11.21 26.13 -10.08
N ARG A 13 -12.49 25.87 -9.78
CA ARG A 13 -13.40 25.12 -10.66
C ARG A 13 -14.27 25.99 -11.57
N GLY A 14 -14.10 27.31 -11.54
CA GLY A 14 -14.91 28.24 -12.29
C GLY A 14 -16.39 28.25 -11.90
N MET A 15 -16.72 27.82 -10.66
CA MET A 15 -18.11 27.71 -10.20
C MET A 15 -18.54 28.98 -9.45
N ASP A 16 -19.77 29.40 -9.64
CA ASP A 16 -20.41 30.33 -8.73
C ASP A 16 -20.89 29.61 -7.46
N GLN A 17 -21.32 30.35 -6.45
CA GLN A 17 -21.74 29.77 -5.15
C GLN A 17 -22.96 28.83 -5.26
N ARG A 18 -23.84 29.03 -6.26
CA ARG A 18 -25.01 28.19 -6.51
C ARG A 18 -24.62 26.87 -7.14
N ALA A 19 -23.83 26.90 -8.20
CA ALA A 19 -23.29 25.74 -8.88
C ALA A 19 -22.43 24.88 -7.92
N PHE A 20 -21.69 25.54 -7.03
CA PHE A 20 -20.89 24.85 -6.01
C PHE A 20 -21.76 24.19 -4.94
N ALA A 21 -22.85 24.82 -4.51
CA ALA A 21 -23.82 24.17 -3.60
C ALA A 21 -24.42 22.93 -4.24
N ASP A 22 -24.84 23.00 -5.51
CA ASP A 22 -25.40 21.87 -6.26
C ASP A 22 -24.36 20.74 -6.41
N HIS A 23 -23.11 21.08 -6.66
CA HIS A 23 -21.99 20.14 -6.72
C HIS A 23 -21.79 19.40 -5.37
N LEU A 24 -21.74 20.14 -4.27
CA LEU A 24 -21.62 19.54 -2.93
C LEU A 24 -22.82 18.65 -2.58
N ASN A 25 -24.03 19.07 -2.96
CA ASN A 25 -25.25 18.32 -2.74
C ASN A 25 -25.23 16.97 -3.45
N GLY A 26 -24.81 16.95 -4.72
CA GLY A 26 -24.64 15.72 -5.49
C GLY A 26 -23.60 14.76 -4.93
N ARG A 27 -22.50 15.30 -4.38
CA ARG A 27 -21.41 14.49 -3.83
C ARG A 27 -21.63 13.99 -2.40
N LEU A 28 -22.35 14.78 -1.58
CA LEU A 28 -22.50 14.53 -0.15
C LEU A 28 -23.92 14.10 0.24
N GLY A 29 -24.86 13.99 -0.72
CA GLY A 29 -26.27 13.64 -0.45
C GLY A 29 -26.93 14.65 0.48
N ARG A 30 -26.72 15.95 0.29
CA ARG A 30 -27.21 17.04 1.13
C ARG A 30 -27.98 18.08 0.32
N SER A 31 -28.55 19.09 1.00
CA SER A 31 -29.31 20.18 0.39
C SER A 31 -28.77 21.50 0.94
N TYR A 32 -27.62 21.91 0.46
CA TYR A 32 -27.02 23.23 0.75
C TYR A 32 -27.50 24.24 -0.29
N ASP A 33 -27.58 25.51 0.09
CA ASP A 33 -27.94 26.61 -0.77
C ASP A 33 -26.79 27.63 -0.93
N LYS A 34 -26.94 28.54 -1.91
CA LYS A 34 -25.97 29.61 -2.17
C LYS A 34 -25.67 30.44 -0.92
N ALA A 35 -26.71 30.76 -0.11
CA ALA A 35 -26.56 31.60 1.07
C ALA A 35 -25.66 30.93 2.12
N ARG A 36 -25.75 29.62 2.22
CA ARG A 36 -24.93 28.83 3.15
C ARG A 36 -23.46 28.77 2.71
N ILE A 37 -23.21 28.59 1.41
CA ILE A 37 -21.85 28.68 0.85
C ILE A 37 -21.23 30.04 1.15
N SER A 38 -21.96 31.13 0.94
CA SER A 38 -21.51 32.49 1.22
C SER A 38 -21.15 32.70 2.71
N ARG A 39 -21.96 32.19 3.64
CA ARG A 39 -21.66 32.25 5.09
C ARG A 39 -20.43 31.44 5.48
N TRP A 40 -20.22 30.29 4.88
CA TRP A 40 -19.01 29.49 5.11
C TRP A 40 -17.75 30.18 4.57
N GLU A 41 -17.81 30.73 3.35
CA GLU A 41 -16.69 31.46 2.75
C GLU A 41 -16.29 32.71 3.54
N SER A 42 -17.27 33.42 4.09
CA SER A 42 -17.06 34.61 4.93
C SER A 42 -16.68 34.30 6.38
N GLY A 43 -16.75 33.03 6.79
CA GLY A 43 -16.51 32.64 8.20
C GLY A 43 -17.69 32.94 9.14
N ALA A 44 -18.84 33.42 8.63
CA ALA A 44 -20.03 33.72 9.41
C ALA A 44 -20.75 32.46 9.98
N GLU A 45 -20.50 31.30 9.39
CA GLU A 45 -21.04 30.00 9.83
C GLU A 45 -19.90 28.96 9.77
N ARG A 46 -19.89 28.06 10.78
CA ARG A 46 -18.88 26.97 10.83
C ARG A 46 -19.16 25.96 9.71
N ILE A 47 -18.12 25.61 8.95
CA ILE A 47 -18.18 24.60 7.91
C ILE A 47 -18.42 23.21 8.53
N PRO A 48 -19.43 22.45 8.09
CA PRO A 48 -19.65 21.08 8.56
C PRO A 48 -18.44 20.19 8.30
N SER A 49 -18.14 19.28 9.23
CA SER A 49 -16.96 18.39 9.14
C SER A 49 -16.90 17.58 7.85
N GLN A 50 -18.06 17.18 7.32
CA GLN A 50 -18.17 16.43 6.08
C GLN A 50 -17.77 17.28 4.85
N VAL A 51 -18.20 18.55 4.80
CA VAL A 51 -17.81 19.51 3.77
C VAL A 51 -16.33 19.83 3.91
N ALA A 52 -15.85 20.03 5.14
CA ALA A 52 -14.46 20.29 5.42
C ALA A 52 -13.56 19.16 4.89
N LYS A 53 -13.87 17.90 5.19
CA LYS A 53 -13.15 16.72 4.69
C LYS A 53 -13.15 16.66 3.16
N PHE A 54 -14.31 16.88 2.53
CA PHE A 54 -14.42 16.88 1.08
C PHE A 54 -13.52 17.96 0.42
N VAL A 55 -13.59 19.20 0.93
CA VAL A 55 -12.79 20.31 0.38
C VAL A 55 -11.30 20.10 0.61
N THR A 56 -10.87 19.60 1.77
CA THR A 56 -9.46 19.28 2.03
C THR A 56 -8.95 18.23 1.05
N ALA A 57 -9.70 17.15 0.83
CA ALA A 57 -9.33 16.10 -0.12
C ALA A 57 -9.24 16.58 -1.57
N GLU A 58 -10.05 17.59 -1.93
CA GLU A 58 -10.05 18.17 -3.28
C GLU A 58 -8.98 19.25 -3.51
N LEU A 59 -8.53 19.88 -2.41
CA LEU A 59 -7.43 20.89 -2.42
C LEU A 59 -6.05 20.25 -2.24
N GLU A 60 -6.00 19.02 -1.75
CA GLU A 60 -4.73 18.29 -1.72
C GLU A 60 -4.22 18.17 -3.17
N PRO A 61 -2.96 18.57 -3.42
CA PRO A 61 -2.39 18.44 -4.75
C PRO A 61 -2.44 16.96 -5.15
N LYS A 62 -3.24 16.64 -6.16
CA LYS A 62 -3.24 15.29 -6.74
C LYS A 62 -1.84 15.05 -7.26
N VAL A 63 -1.22 13.99 -6.78
CA VAL A 63 0.08 13.55 -7.27
C VAL A 63 -0.07 13.31 -8.78
N PRO A 64 0.80 13.87 -9.63
CA PRO A 64 0.77 13.57 -11.05
C PRO A 64 0.84 12.05 -11.24
N HIS A 65 -0.02 11.50 -12.10
CA HIS A 65 0.07 10.08 -12.43
C HIS A 65 1.47 9.80 -13.01
N PRO A 66 2.19 8.83 -12.46
CA PRO A 66 3.53 8.51 -12.93
C PRO A 66 3.48 7.96 -14.36
N LYS A 67 4.47 8.27 -15.16
CA LYS A 67 4.62 7.70 -16.50
C LYS A 67 4.90 6.19 -16.47
N ARG A 68 5.42 5.71 -15.35
CA ARG A 68 5.73 4.31 -15.12
C ARG A 68 5.13 3.84 -13.80
N SER A 69 4.40 2.73 -13.86
CA SER A 69 3.89 2.04 -12.68
C SER A 69 5.03 1.55 -11.78
N ILE A 70 4.88 1.68 -10.47
CA ILE A 70 5.82 1.14 -9.48
C ILE A 70 5.26 -0.13 -8.84
N ILE A 71 6.11 -1.16 -8.68
CA ILE A 71 5.78 -2.35 -7.90
C ILE A 71 6.58 -2.34 -6.58
N LEU A 72 5.87 -2.32 -5.45
CA LEU A 72 6.43 -2.37 -4.10
C LEU A 72 6.12 -3.72 -3.45
N ALA A 73 7.13 -4.56 -3.25
CA ALA A 73 6.99 -5.77 -2.43
C ALA A 73 7.16 -5.44 -0.94
N ILE A 74 6.29 -6.01 -0.10
CA ILE A 74 6.39 -5.94 1.36
C ILE A 74 6.69 -7.35 1.87
N ALA A 75 7.93 -7.63 2.24
CA ALA A 75 8.39 -8.97 2.56
C ALA A 75 9.25 -9.02 3.82
N ASN A 76 9.12 -10.12 4.56
CA ASN A 76 10.03 -10.56 5.62
C ASN A 76 9.76 -12.05 5.88
N GLN A 77 10.80 -12.80 6.23
CA GLN A 77 10.71 -14.25 6.54
C GLN A 77 9.99 -14.55 7.86
N LYS A 78 9.81 -13.55 8.73
CA LYS A 78 9.13 -13.72 10.02
C LYS A 78 7.64 -13.44 9.89
N GLY A 79 6.83 -14.33 10.49
CA GLY A 79 5.38 -14.10 10.63
C GLY A 79 5.07 -13.01 11.68
N GLY A 80 3.95 -12.31 11.54
CA GLY A 80 3.46 -11.36 12.53
C GLY A 80 4.21 -10.01 12.60
N VAL A 81 5.18 -9.75 11.72
CA VAL A 81 5.96 -8.49 11.71
C VAL A 81 5.23 -7.28 11.10
N GLY A 82 3.96 -7.42 10.76
CA GLY A 82 3.16 -6.30 10.22
C GLY A 82 3.26 -6.10 8.71
N LYS A 83 3.65 -7.10 7.91
CA LYS A 83 3.66 -7.04 6.44
C LYS A 83 2.31 -6.63 5.88
N THR A 84 1.29 -7.42 6.12
CA THR A 84 -0.09 -7.18 5.69
C THR A 84 -0.64 -5.83 6.16
N SER A 85 -0.43 -5.50 7.45
CA SER A 85 -0.85 -4.19 7.97
C SER A 85 -0.17 -3.04 7.24
N SER A 86 1.13 -3.17 6.92
CA SER A 86 1.85 -2.16 6.16
C SER A 86 1.37 -2.07 4.71
N ALA A 87 1.15 -3.21 4.05
CA ALA A 87 0.65 -3.27 2.68
C ALA A 87 -0.72 -2.59 2.55
N VAL A 88 -1.67 -2.95 3.40
CA VAL A 88 -3.03 -2.41 3.41
C VAL A 88 -3.07 -0.90 3.70
N ASN A 89 -2.27 -0.42 4.68
CA ASN A 89 -2.24 1.00 5.02
C ASN A 89 -1.52 1.83 3.96
N LEU A 90 -0.46 1.32 3.35
CA LEU A 90 0.25 2.01 2.27
C LEU A 90 -0.60 2.07 1.00
N ALA A 91 -1.30 0.98 0.63
CA ALA A 91 -2.24 0.98 -0.49
C ALA A 91 -3.30 2.06 -0.32
N TYR A 92 -3.90 2.14 0.87
CA TYR A 92 -4.87 3.18 1.21
C TYR A 92 -4.29 4.60 1.11
N LEU A 93 -3.10 4.85 1.67
CA LEU A 93 -2.48 6.17 1.64
C LEU A 93 -2.11 6.63 0.23
N LEU A 94 -1.56 5.73 -0.59
CA LEU A 94 -1.24 6.03 -1.99
C LEU A 94 -2.51 6.33 -2.79
N ALA A 95 -3.60 5.58 -2.53
CA ALA A 95 -4.89 5.81 -3.18
C ALA A 95 -5.51 7.16 -2.81
N ILE A 96 -5.52 7.54 -1.53
CA ILE A 96 -6.04 8.87 -1.13
C ILE A 96 -5.14 10.04 -1.57
N ALA A 97 -3.85 9.78 -1.87
CA ALA A 97 -2.97 10.74 -2.51
C ALA A 97 -3.27 10.92 -4.01
N GLY A 98 -4.22 10.17 -4.57
CA GLY A 98 -4.71 10.31 -5.93
C GLY A 98 -4.12 9.30 -6.93
N LEU A 99 -3.28 8.36 -6.48
CA LEU A 99 -2.76 7.30 -7.34
C LEU A 99 -3.81 6.21 -7.56
N LYS A 100 -3.77 5.58 -8.71
CA LYS A 100 -4.52 4.36 -9.01
C LYS A 100 -3.74 3.16 -8.47
N VAL A 101 -4.27 2.52 -7.42
CA VAL A 101 -3.54 1.54 -6.61
C VAL A 101 -4.20 0.17 -6.66
N ILE A 102 -3.39 -0.88 -6.77
CA ILE A 102 -3.82 -2.25 -6.55
C ILE A 102 -2.91 -2.95 -5.54
N LEU A 103 -3.52 -3.71 -4.63
CA LEU A 103 -2.83 -4.61 -3.71
C LEU A 103 -2.95 -6.04 -4.22
N VAL A 104 -1.85 -6.76 -4.29
CA VAL A 104 -1.80 -8.19 -4.66
C VAL A 104 -1.46 -8.98 -3.39
N ASP A 105 -2.39 -9.80 -2.93
CA ASP A 105 -2.15 -10.70 -1.81
C ASP A 105 -1.49 -11.98 -2.34
N SER A 106 -0.19 -12.12 -2.07
CA SER A 106 0.64 -13.27 -2.49
C SER A 106 0.93 -14.26 -1.35
N ASP A 107 0.27 -14.08 -0.19
CA ASP A 107 0.38 -15.01 0.93
C ASP A 107 -0.74 -16.07 0.82
N PRO A 108 -0.44 -17.39 0.77
CA PRO A 108 -1.45 -18.45 0.83
C PRO A 108 -2.37 -18.37 2.06
N GLN A 109 -1.94 -17.68 3.14
CA GLN A 109 -2.80 -17.43 4.30
C GLN A 109 -3.90 -16.40 4.05
N ALA A 110 -3.87 -15.67 2.90
CA ALA A 110 -4.87 -14.69 2.47
C ALA A 110 -5.18 -13.60 3.52
N SER A 111 -4.12 -13.15 4.22
CA SER A 111 -4.28 -12.21 5.33
C SER A 111 -4.73 -10.82 4.88
N ALA A 112 -4.25 -10.30 3.76
CA ALA A 112 -4.70 -9.03 3.19
C ALA A 112 -6.12 -9.15 2.63
N THR A 113 -6.45 -10.27 2.01
CA THR A 113 -7.78 -10.63 1.50
C THR A 113 -8.82 -10.56 2.61
N ALA A 114 -8.59 -11.27 3.72
CA ALA A 114 -9.47 -11.27 4.88
C ALA A 114 -9.54 -9.90 5.58
N HIS A 115 -8.40 -9.18 5.69
CA HIS A 115 -8.33 -7.85 6.28
C HIS A 115 -9.19 -6.82 5.52
N LEU A 116 -9.39 -7.03 4.22
CA LEU A 116 -10.18 -6.15 3.36
C LEU A 116 -11.61 -6.64 3.12
N GLY A 117 -12.05 -7.65 3.89
CA GLY A 117 -13.44 -8.10 3.91
C GLY A 117 -13.81 -9.07 2.80
N ILE A 118 -12.85 -9.63 2.10
CA ILE A 118 -13.11 -10.64 1.05
C ILE A 118 -13.02 -12.04 1.67
N ASP A 119 -14.05 -12.84 1.46
CA ASP A 119 -14.02 -14.27 1.83
C ASP A 119 -13.17 -15.03 0.81
N GLN A 120 -12.08 -15.65 1.29
CA GLN A 120 -11.15 -16.37 0.42
C GLN A 120 -11.75 -17.60 -0.24
N ALA A 121 -12.71 -18.28 0.40
CA ALA A 121 -13.32 -19.47 -0.15
C ALA A 121 -14.31 -19.10 -1.26
N GLU A 122 -15.11 -18.05 -1.06
CA GLU A 122 -16.00 -17.51 -2.09
C GLU A 122 -15.21 -16.97 -3.28
N ALA A 123 -14.15 -16.19 -3.04
CA ALA A 123 -13.29 -15.67 -4.10
C ALA A 123 -12.61 -16.80 -4.88
N HIS A 124 -12.15 -17.87 -4.20
CA HIS A 124 -11.59 -19.03 -4.88
C HIS A 124 -12.62 -19.77 -5.73
N ALA A 125 -13.80 -20.02 -5.20
CA ALA A 125 -14.90 -20.68 -5.94
C ALA A 125 -15.34 -19.87 -7.18
N ALA A 126 -15.33 -18.53 -7.07
CA ALA A 126 -15.61 -17.63 -8.20
C ALA A 126 -14.44 -17.53 -9.21
N GLY A 127 -13.26 -18.06 -8.85
CA GLY A 127 -12.04 -17.93 -9.66
C GLY A 127 -11.54 -16.49 -9.76
N THR A 128 -11.74 -15.68 -8.71
CA THR A 128 -11.31 -14.27 -8.61
C THR A 128 -10.14 -14.11 -7.64
N THR A 129 -9.16 -15.00 -7.72
CA THR A 129 -7.95 -14.98 -6.87
C THR A 129 -6.68 -15.00 -7.74
N LEU A 130 -5.53 -14.74 -7.12
CA LEU A 130 -4.23 -14.82 -7.78
C LEU A 130 -3.93 -16.23 -8.32
N TYR A 131 -4.57 -17.27 -7.75
CA TYR A 131 -4.34 -18.67 -8.11
C TYR A 131 -4.54 -18.97 -9.60
N PRO A 132 -5.71 -18.75 -10.23
CA PRO A 132 -5.89 -19.02 -11.66
C PRO A 132 -5.06 -18.07 -12.54
N ALA A 133 -4.73 -16.88 -12.08
CA ALA A 133 -3.92 -15.95 -12.86
C ALA A 133 -2.46 -16.41 -12.97
N LEU A 134 -1.85 -16.90 -11.89
CA LEU A 134 -0.50 -17.46 -11.92
C LEU A 134 -0.40 -18.75 -12.73
N ARG A 135 -1.48 -19.51 -12.83
CA ARG A 135 -1.56 -20.71 -13.68
C ARG A 135 -1.91 -20.39 -15.12
N GLN A 136 -2.04 -19.11 -15.49
CA GLN A 136 -2.42 -18.65 -16.83
C GLN A 136 -3.81 -19.17 -17.29
N GLU A 137 -4.68 -19.55 -16.35
CA GLU A 137 -6.06 -19.98 -16.61
C GLU A 137 -6.99 -18.77 -16.80
N LYS A 138 -6.62 -17.60 -16.21
CA LYS A 138 -7.31 -16.32 -16.36
C LYS A 138 -6.29 -15.18 -16.50
N SER A 139 -6.72 -14.09 -17.14
CA SER A 139 -5.96 -12.84 -17.07
C SER A 139 -5.98 -12.28 -15.64
N ILE A 140 -4.89 -11.65 -15.21
CA ILE A 140 -4.83 -10.97 -13.93
C ILE A 140 -5.92 -9.87 -13.79
N THR A 141 -6.32 -9.25 -14.88
CA THR A 141 -7.37 -8.23 -14.92
C THR A 141 -8.77 -8.77 -14.63
N GLU A 142 -9.00 -10.07 -14.83
CA GLU A 142 -10.29 -10.72 -14.57
C GLU A 142 -10.48 -11.11 -13.10
N VAL A 143 -9.41 -11.04 -12.30
CA VAL A 143 -9.43 -11.42 -10.88
C VAL A 143 -9.30 -10.21 -9.94
N VAL A 144 -9.39 -9.01 -10.47
CA VAL A 144 -9.35 -7.75 -9.70
C VAL A 144 -10.70 -7.49 -9.02
N VAL A 145 -10.66 -7.13 -7.74
CA VAL A 145 -11.84 -6.84 -6.92
C VAL A 145 -11.68 -5.47 -6.26
N PRO A 146 -12.66 -4.55 -6.40
CA PRO A 146 -12.61 -3.26 -5.70
C PRO A 146 -12.82 -3.46 -4.20
N VAL A 147 -12.03 -2.73 -3.39
CA VAL A 147 -12.09 -2.78 -1.91
C VAL A 147 -12.10 -1.37 -1.31
N CYS A 148 -12.41 -1.26 -0.03
CA CYS A 148 -12.44 0.02 0.70
C CYS A 148 -13.34 1.08 0.05
N ASP A 149 -14.58 0.70 -0.31
CA ASP A 149 -15.54 1.57 -1.01
C ASP A 149 -15.03 2.04 -2.38
N GLY A 150 -14.24 1.19 -3.09
CA GLY A 150 -13.68 1.47 -4.40
C GLY A 150 -12.50 2.45 -4.39
N GLN A 151 -11.86 2.67 -3.23
CA GLN A 151 -10.70 3.56 -3.15
C GLN A 151 -9.45 2.96 -3.79
N PHE A 152 -9.29 1.65 -3.70
CA PHE A 152 -8.25 0.89 -4.39
C PHE A 152 -8.73 -0.54 -4.68
N ASP A 153 -7.98 -1.27 -5.48
CA ASP A 153 -8.32 -2.61 -5.90
C ASP A 153 -7.44 -3.67 -5.22
N LEU A 154 -7.93 -4.91 -5.19
CA LEU A 154 -7.26 -6.08 -4.63
C LEU A 154 -7.24 -7.22 -5.66
N VAL A 155 -6.12 -7.93 -5.75
CA VAL A 155 -6.09 -9.32 -6.25
C VAL A 155 -6.07 -10.23 -5.02
N PRO A 156 -7.19 -10.94 -4.74
CA PRO A 156 -7.30 -11.77 -3.55
C PRO A 156 -6.41 -13.02 -3.61
N SER A 157 -6.02 -13.51 -2.43
CA SER A 157 -5.32 -14.77 -2.26
C SER A 157 -6.25 -15.93 -1.89
N THR A 158 -5.69 -17.13 -1.88
CA THR A 158 -6.33 -18.36 -1.40
C THR A 158 -5.26 -19.35 -0.93
N ILE A 159 -5.65 -20.26 -0.04
CA ILE A 159 -4.77 -21.33 0.42
C ILE A 159 -4.23 -22.20 -0.73
N ALA A 160 -4.95 -22.27 -1.86
CA ALA A 160 -4.51 -23.01 -3.05
C ALA A 160 -3.20 -22.46 -3.65
N LEU A 161 -2.80 -21.20 -3.35
CA LEU A 161 -1.49 -20.68 -3.76
C LEU A 161 -0.30 -21.48 -3.21
N ALA A 162 -0.47 -22.24 -2.11
CA ALA A 162 0.55 -23.13 -1.63
C ALA A 162 0.92 -24.23 -2.65
N ASN A 163 -0.03 -24.68 -3.48
CA ASN A 163 0.23 -25.62 -4.56
C ASN A 163 1.01 -24.95 -5.71
N VAL A 164 0.66 -23.71 -6.05
CA VAL A 164 1.39 -22.93 -7.07
C VAL A 164 2.83 -22.70 -6.65
N ASP A 165 3.09 -22.47 -5.37
CA ASP A 165 4.45 -22.31 -4.84
C ASP A 165 5.33 -23.54 -5.15
N ILE A 166 4.76 -24.75 -5.02
CA ILE A 166 5.42 -26.02 -5.35
C ILE A 166 5.56 -26.18 -6.87
N GLU A 167 4.49 -25.87 -7.63
CA GLU A 167 4.50 -25.95 -9.10
C GLU A 167 5.58 -25.06 -9.70
N LEU A 168 5.65 -23.79 -9.29
CA LEU A 168 6.66 -22.82 -9.74
C LEU A 168 8.09 -23.23 -9.36
N ALA A 169 8.28 -23.90 -8.22
CA ALA A 169 9.58 -24.41 -7.83
C ALA A 169 10.05 -25.59 -8.70
N SER A 170 9.10 -26.36 -9.26
CA SER A 170 9.36 -27.56 -10.04
C SER A 170 9.48 -27.32 -11.54
N ASP A 171 9.00 -26.17 -12.02
CA ASP A 171 8.97 -25.84 -13.47
C ASP A 171 9.71 -24.51 -13.78
N PRO A 172 11.05 -24.56 -13.87
CA PRO A 172 11.83 -23.38 -14.22
C PRO A 172 11.64 -22.94 -15.68
N ILE A 173 11.02 -23.75 -16.53
CA ILE A 173 10.89 -23.50 -17.98
C ILE A 173 9.65 -22.64 -18.26
N ASN A 174 8.54 -22.87 -17.55
CA ASN A 174 7.27 -22.13 -17.74
C ASN A 174 7.15 -20.90 -16.82
N GLY A 175 8.21 -20.16 -16.67
CA GLY A 175 8.22 -18.88 -15.96
C GLY A 175 8.67 -18.94 -14.50
N GLY A 176 8.65 -20.10 -13.84
CA GLY A 176 9.17 -20.33 -12.48
C GLY A 176 9.33 -19.07 -11.60
N PRO A 177 10.54 -18.54 -11.47
CA PRO A 177 10.81 -17.36 -10.64
C PRO A 177 10.34 -16.03 -11.23
N LEU A 178 9.84 -15.97 -12.46
CA LEU A 178 9.37 -14.76 -13.16
C LEU A 178 7.87 -14.74 -13.42
N ALA A 179 7.15 -15.81 -13.10
CA ALA A 179 5.73 -15.98 -13.39
C ALA A 179 4.86 -14.81 -12.90
N LEU A 180 5.10 -14.32 -11.68
CA LEU A 180 4.34 -13.17 -11.15
C LEU A 180 4.67 -11.87 -11.88
N ARG A 181 5.91 -11.66 -12.29
CA ARG A 181 6.31 -10.48 -13.08
C ARG A 181 5.56 -10.43 -14.41
N GLU A 182 5.47 -11.56 -15.10
CA GLU A 182 4.73 -11.68 -16.37
C GLU A 182 3.23 -11.54 -16.14
N CYS A 183 2.70 -12.18 -15.10
CA CYS A 183 1.31 -12.08 -14.70
C CYS A 183 0.88 -10.63 -14.40
N LEU A 184 1.73 -9.83 -13.73
CA LEU A 184 1.42 -8.43 -13.36
C LEU A 184 1.64 -7.42 -14.50
N ALA A 185 2.25 -7.80 -15.62
CA ALA A 185 2.56 -6.87 -16.70
C ALA A 185 1.33 -6.06 -17.20
N PRO A 186 0.14 -6.64 -17.40
CA PRO A 186 -1.04 -5.87 -17.82
C PRO A 186 -1.50 -4.83 -16.78
N LEU A 187 -1.26 -5.06 -15.48
CA LEU A 187 -1.64 -4.12 -14.44
C LEU A 187 -0.77 -2.87 -14.44
N ARG A 188 0.49 -2.96 -14.91
CA ARG A 188 1.38 -1.78 -15.03
C ARG A 188 0.86 -0.71 -15.99
N GLU A 189 0.00 -1.08 -16.94
CA GLU A 189 -0.62 -0.13 -17.87
C GLU A 189 -1.83 0.59 -17.25
N THR A 190 -2.38 0.02 -16.18
CA THR A 190 -3.63 0.48 -15.58
C THR A 190 -3.43 1.17 -14.24
N TYR A 191 -2.45 0.72 -13.44
CA TYR A 191 -2.23 1.19 -12.08
C TYR A 191 -0.92 1.96 -11.96
N ASP A 192 -0.93 3.03 -11.16
CA ASP A 192 0.25 3.82 -10.84
C ASP A 192 1.14 3.11 -9.81
N ALA A 193 0.52 2.36 -8.88
CA ALA A 193 1.21 1.61 -7.86
C ALA A 193 0.59 0.22 -7.67
N ILE A 194 1.45 -0.80 -7.68
CA ILE A 194 1.11 -2.20 -7.40
C ILE A 194 1.86 -2.60 -6.13
N LEU A 195 1.15 -2.93 -5.06
CA LEU A 195 1.75 -3.43 -3.83
C LEU A 195 1.61 -4.95 -3.77
N ILE A 196 2.64 -5.65 -3.29
CA ILE A 196 2.60 -7.10 -3.12
C ILE A 196 2.79 -7.43 -1.64
N ASP A 197 1.74 -7.97 -1.00
CA ASP A 197 1.85 -8.52 0.35
C ASP A 197 2.39 -9.95 0.28
N CYS A 198 3.57 -10.18 0.84
CA CYS A 198 4.26 -11.47 0.77
C CYS A 198 4.04 -12.32 2.02
N GLY A 199 4.01 -13.63 1.85
CA GLY A 199 3.97 -14.59 2.94
C GLY A 199 5.22 -14.55 3.85
N PRO A 200 5.19 -15.30 4.99
CA PRO A 200 6.27 -15.30 5.98
C PRO A 200 7.42 -16.25 5.64
N THR A 201 7.51 -16.74 4.42
CA THR A 201 8.55 -17.68 4.00
C THR A 201 9.31 -17.14 2.80
N LEU A 202 10.58 -17.54 2.66
CA LEU A 202 11.35 -17.26 1.45
C LEU A 202 11.06 -18.36 0.40
N SER A 203 9.79 -18.52 0.09
CA SER A 203 9.28 -19.48 -0.88
C SER A 203 9.43 -18.97 -2.32
N MET A 204 9.01 -19.76 -3.30
CA MET A 204 9.02 -19.37 -4.70
C MET A 204 8.07 -18.20 -4.97
N LEU A 205 6.93 -18.10 -4.24
CA LEU A 205 6.05 -16.93 -4.32
C LEU A 205 6.75 -15.63 -3.88
N THR A 206 7.54 -15.68 -2.79
CA THR A 206 8.34 -14.51 -2.37
C THR A 206 9.44 -14.18 -3.37
N VAL A 207 10.12 -15.18 -3.93
CA VAL A 207 11.11 -14.97 -5.00
C VAL A 207 10.45 -14.32 -6.23
N ASN A 208 9.26 -14.75 -6.60
CA ASN A 208 8.46 -14.16 -7.67
C ASN A 208 8.09 -12.70 -7.37
N ALA A 209 7.63 -12.41 -6.15
CA ALA A 209 7.33 -11.05 -5.72
C ALA A 209 8.55 -10.12 -5.83
N LEU A 210 9.71 -10.56 -5.37
CA LEU A 210 10.96 -9.80 -5.47
C LEU A 210 11.46 -9.65 -6.91
N ASN A 211 11.21 -10.62 -7.78
CA ASN A 211 11.54 -10.51 -9.21
C ASN A 211 10.59 -9.56 -9.96
N ALA A 212 9.34 -9.42 -9.52
CA ALA A 212 8.38 -8.49 -10.09
C ALA A 212 8.57 -7.05 -9.58
N ALA A 213 9.11 -6.88 -8.37
CA ALA A 213 9.16 -5.60 -7.66
C ALA A 213 10.25 -4.65 -8.18
N ASP A 214 9.94 -3.37 -8.18
CA ASP A 214 10.91 -2.28 -8.35
C ASP A 214 11.51 -1.90 -6.97
N GLN A 215 10.73 -2.02 -5.90
CA GLN A 215 11.14 -1.69 -4.54
C GLN A 215 10.75 -2.77 -3.52
N LEU A 216 11.53 -2.90 -2.45
CA LEU A 216 11.30 -3.79 -1.32
C LEU A 216 11.25 -2.98 -0.02
N LEU A 217 10.12 -3.04 0.68
CA LEU A 217 9.97 -2.61 2.07
C LEU A 217 10.05 -3.85 2.98
N VAL A 218 10.85 -3.74 4.05
CA VAL A 218 11.07 -4.85 4.99
C VAL A 218 10.56 -4.48 6.38
N PRO A 219 9.31 -4.82 6.73
CA PRO A 219 8.83 -4.70 8.10
C PRO A 219 9.59 -5.66 9.01
N VAL A 220 10.10 -5.15 10.16
CA VAL A 220 10.96 -5.88 11.09
C VAL A 220 10.48 -5.68 12.50
N GLN A 221 10.12 -6.75 13.20
CA GLN A 221 9.81 -6.66 14.61
C GLN A 221 11.11 -6.50 15.43
N THR A 222 11.12 -5.57 16.39
CA THR A 222 12.29 -5.29 17.25
C THR A 222 12.48 -6.35 18.33
N GLU A 223 12.79 -7.57 17.92
CA GLU A 223 13.05 -8.73 18.80
C GLU A 223 14.43 -9.32 18.53
N THR A 224 14.92 -10.07 19.52
CA THR A 224 16.19 -10.82 19.39
C THR A 224 16.24 -11.61 18.08
N LEU A 225 17.39 -11.61 17.40
CA LEU A 225 17.62 -12.22 16.08
C LEU A 225 16.94 -11.56 14.89
N ALA A 226 16.34 -10.38 15.06
CA ALA A 226 15.76 -9.63 13.93
C ALA A 226 16.78 -9.39 12.81
N GLY A 227 18.05 -9.09 13.17
CA GLY A 227 19.13 -8.87 12.21
C GLY A 227 19.43 -10.05 11.30
N LEU A 228 19.32 -11.29 11.79
CA LEU A 228 19.59 -12.49 10.97
C LEU A 228 18.56 -12.65 9.85
N GLY A 229 17.26 -12.52 10.16
CA GLY A 229 16.20 -12.62 9.16
C GLY A 229 16.29 -11.50 8.10
N VAL A 230 16.64 -10.29 8.52
CA VAL A 230 16.90 -9.16 7.60
C VAL A 230 18.08 -9.47 6.70
N SER A 231 19.23 -9.90 7.24
CA SER A 231 20.42 -10.25 6.45
C SER A 231 20.11 -11.28 5.36
N MET A 232 19.42 -12.37 5.72
CA MET A 232 19.04 -13.42 4.75
C MET A 232 18.14 -12.91 3.63
N LEU A 233 17.18 -12.03 3.93
CA LEU A 233 16.30 -11.44 2.94
C LEU A 233 17.07 -10.47 2.02
N LEU A 234 17.92 -9.60 2.59
CA LEU A 234 18.75 -8.67 1.83
C LEU A 234 19.75 -9.40 0.93
N ASP A 235 20.35 -10.51 1.41
CA ASP A 235 21.23 -11.35 0.59
C ASP A 235 20.47 -11.97 -0.60
N THR A 236 19.23 -12.41 -0.35
CA THR A 236 18.38 -12.94 -1.43
C THR A 236 18.04 -11.84 -2.43
N ALA A 237 17.60 -10.66 -1.98
CA ALA A 237 17.33 -9.52 -2.84
C ALA A 237 18.56 -9.12 -3.66
N ASN A 238 19.76 -9.13 -3.05
CA ASN A 238 21.02 -8.85 -3.75
C ASN A 238 21.37 -9.92 -4.80
N LYS A 239 21.08 -11.20 -4.53
CA LYS A 239 21.26 -12.29 -5.51
C LYS A 239 20.32 -12.11 -6.70
N LEU A 240 19.05 -11.79 -6.46
CA LEU A 240 18.06 -11.53 -7.50
C LEU A 240 18.41 -10.29 -8.31
N ARG A 241 18.89 -9.22 -7.68
CA ARG A 241 19.35 -8.01 -8.36
C ARG A 241 20.49 -8.29 -9.35
N ARG A 242 21.37 -9.24 -9.03
CA ARG A 242 22.49 -9.62 -9.92
C ARG A 242 22.07 -10.57 -11.03
N ARG A 243 20.98 -11.32 -10.89
CA ARG A 243 20.63 -12.44 -11.79
C ARG A 243 19.40 -12.16 -12.66
N SER A 244 18.31 -11.68 -12.05
CA SER A 244 17.00 -11.67 -12.68
C SER A 244 16.23 -10.35 -12.57
N ASN A 245 16.53 -9.51 -11.56
CA ASN A 245 15.90 -8.21 -11.40
C ASN A 245 16.90 -7.11 -11.01
N PRO A 246 17.65 -6.56 -11.97
CA PRO A 246 18.67 -5.52 -11.70
C PRO A 246 18.09 -4.21 -11.18
N ASN A 247 16.79 -3.97 -11.37
CA ASN A 247 16.11 -2.75 -10.94
C ASN A 247 15.62 -2.79 -9.49
N LEU A 248 15.64 -3.96 -8.83
CA LEU A 248 15.17 -4.10 -7.45
C LEU A 248 15.99 -3.22 -6.50
N ARG A 249 15.34 -2.29 -5.82
CA ARG A 249 15.93 -1.41 -4.80
C ARG A 249 15.33 -1.71 -3.43
N ILE A 250 16.14 -1.61 -2.38
CA ILE A 250 15.63 -1.69 -1.01
C ILE A 250 15.11 -0.30 -0.62
N LEU A 251 13.80 -0.15 -0.44
CA LEU A 251 13.17 1.09 0.03
C LEU A 251 13.60 1.41 1.47
N GLY A 252 13.63 0.37 2.32
CA GLY A 252 14.10 0.50 3.70
C GLY A 252 13.59 -0.60 4.61
N LEU A 253 14.12 -0.59 5.84
CA LEU A 253 13.61 -1.38 6.96
C LEU A 253 12.56 -0.56 7.70
N LEU A 254 11.43 -1.20 8.05
CA LEU A 254 10.37 -0.62 8.86
C LEU A 254 10.29 -1.35 10.19
N PRO A 255 10.93 -0.84 11.26
CA PRO A 255 10.77 -1.40 12.59
C PRO A 255 9.30 -1.33 13.02
N THR A 256 8.76 -2.43 13.54
CA THR A 256 7.34 -2.54 13.90
C THR A 256 7.16 -3.12 15.29
N LEU A 257 5.94 -2.98 15.83
CA LEU A 257 5.54 -3.48 17.14
C LEU A 257 6.46 -2.99 18.27
N TYR A 258 7.01 -1.80 18.11
CA TYR A 258 7.99 -1.23 19.00
C TYR A 258 7.37 -0.67 20.29
N THR A 259 8.03 -0.94 21.41
CA THR A 259 7.65 -0.42 22.73
C THR A 259 8.83 0.35 23.32
N SER A 260 8.79 1.66 23.29
CA SER A 260 9.90 2.54 23.71
C SER A 260 10.36 2.35 25.17
N ARG A 261 9.51 1.79 26.04
CA ARG A 261 9.83 1.48 27.44
C ARG A 261 10.53 0.13 27.62
N ASN A 262 10.61 -0.71 26.56
CA ASN A 262 11.27 -2.00 26.59
C ASN A 262 12.75 -1.85 26.20
N ALA A 263 13.67 -2.04 27.16
CA ALA A 263 15.10 -1.89 26.94
C ALA A 263 15.64 -2.84 25.88
N ALA A 264 15.12 -4.09 25.82
CA ALA A 264 15.55 -5.09 24.82
C ALA A 264 15.16 -4.66 23.41
N GLU A 265 13.93 -4.13 23.21
CA GLU A 265 13.50 -3.66 21.91
C GLU A 265 14.29 -2.42 21.46
N LYS A 266 14.69 -1.55 22.40
CA LYS A 266 15.56 -0.41 22.12
C LYS A 266 16.96 -0.88 21.69
N MET A 267 17.57 -1.83 22.41
CA MET A 267 18.85 -2.43 22.01
C MET A 267 18.78 -3.04 20.62
N THR A 268 17.72 -3.80 20.31
CA THR A 268 17.55 -4.38 18.96
C THR A 268 17.42 -3.29 17.89
N LEU A 269 16.72 -2.20 18.15
CA LEU A 269 16.62 -1.08 17.23
C LEU A 269 18.00 -0.44 16.99
N ASP A 270 18.78 -0.22 18.04
CA ASP A 270 20.15 0.31 17.95
C ASP A 270 21.07 -0.66 17.17
N GLU A 271 20.94 -1.97 17.39
CA GLU A 271 21.63 -3.01 16.60
C GLU A 271 21.26 -2.96 15.12
N LEU A 272 19.98 -2.82 14.79
CA LEU A 272 19.55 -2.68 13.38
C LEU A 272 20.17 -1.45 12.73
N HIS A 273 20.24 -0.31 13.45
CA HIS A 273 20.92 0.89 12.97
C HIS A 273 22.42 0.67 12.78
N ALA A 274 23.09 0.00 13.71
CA ALA A 274 24.51 -0.29 13.62
C ALA A 274 24.84 -1.22 12.45
N LEU A 275 24.02 -2.26 12.20
CA LEU A 275 24.27 -3.26 11.17
C LEU A 275 23.88 -2.77 9.77
N PHE A 276 22.78 -2.04 9.64
CA PHE A 276 22.17 -1.74 8.34
C PHE A 276 22.06 -0.25 8.01
N GLY A 277 22.18 0.68 9.00
CA GLY A 277 21.93 2.09 8.79
C GLY A 277 22.86 2.78 7.79
N GLY A 278 24.06 2.21 7.55
CA GLY A 278 24.98 2.67 6.50
C GLY A 278 24.70 2.12 5.09
N VAL A 279 23.79 1.15 4.97
CA VAL A 279 23.51 0.42 3.71
C VAL A 279 22.09 0.62 3.22
N VAL A 280 21.12 0.65 4.14
CA VAL A 280 19.70 0.81 3.82
C VAL A 280 19.05 1.83 4.76
N ARG A 281 18.04 2.52 4.28
CA ARG A 281 17.24 3.41 5.11
C ARG A 281 16.53 2.62 6.20
N ILE A 282 16.50 3.14 7.42
CA ILE A 282 15.67 2.62 8.52
C ILE A 282 14.67 3.71 8.88
N PHE A 283 13.39 3.39 8.74
CA PHE A 283 12.30 4.30 9.10
C PHE A 283 12.10 4.35 10.60
N ASP A 284 11.44 5.39 11.10
CA ASP A 284 11.03 5.45 12.49
C ASP A 284 10.16 4.25 12.87
N PRO A 285 10.23 3.74 14.10
CA PRO A 285 9.52 2.55 14.50
C PRO A 285 8.00 2.78 14.64
N ILE A 286 7.21 1.83 14.11
CA ILE A 286 5.76 1.76 14.32
C ILE A 286 5.50 1.23 15.74
N PRO A 287 4.82 2.00 16.62
CA PRO A 287 4.54 1.57 17.97
C PRO A 287 3.58 0.36 18.03
N ARG A 288 3.76 -0.47 19.05
CA ARG A 288 2.81 -1.54 19.38
C ARG A 288 1.47 -0.93 19.81
N THR A 289 0.38 -1.30 19.13
CA THR A 289 -0.97 -0.84 19.46
C THR A 289 -2.03 -1.87 19.04
N THR A 290 -3.08 -1.98 19.84
CA THR A 290 -4.22 -2.86 19.54
C THR A 290 -5.09 -2.35 18.38
N LYS A 291 -4.88 -1.11 17.94
CA LYS A 291 -5.65 -0.52 16.83
C LYS A 291 -5.47 -1.27 15.51
N PHE A 292 -4.30 -1.87 15.26
CA PHE A 292 -4.09 -2.71 14.07
C PHE A 292 -4.99 -3.95 14.08
N THR A 293 -5.10 -4.64 15.23
CA THR A 293 -6.00 -5.78 15.36
C THR A 293 -7.47 -5.37 15.25
N GLN A 294 -7.83 -4.20 15.80
CA GLN A 294 -9.18 -3.65 15.70
C GLN A 294 -9.55 -3.30 14.26
N SER A 295 -8.64 -2.70 13.50
CA SER A 295 -8.86 -2.37 12.09
C SER A 295 -9.01 -3.61 11.22
N ALA A 296 -8.21 -4.64 11.46
CA ALA A 296 -8.33 -5.92 10.76
C ALA A 296 -9.70 -6.60 11.02
N ARG A 297 -10.18 -6.56 12.28
CA ARG A 297 -11.53 -7.05 12.62
C ARG A 297 -12.65 -6.20 11.99
N ALA A 298 -12.41 -4.91 11.80
CA ALA A 298 -13.32 -4.00 11.14
C ALA A 298 -13.22 -4.05 9.60
N GLN A 299 -12.38 -4.93 9.07
CA GLN A 299 -12.15 -5.15 7.64
C GLN A 299 -11.82 -3.87 6.86
N MET A 300 -10.97 -3.02 7.45
CA MET A 300 -10.56 -1.76 6.83
C MET A 300 -9.13 -1.35 7.21
N PRO A 301 -8.45 -0.53 6.41
CA PRO A 301 -7.15 0.03 6.75
C PRO A 301 -7.21 0.82 8.08
N LEU A 302 -6.20 0.68 8.94
CA LEU A 302 -6.14 1.43 10.19
C LEU A 302 -6.23 2.94 9.96
N LEU A 303 -5.53 3.46 8.96
CA LEU A 303 -5.46 4.89 8.69
C LEU A 303 -6.76 5.45 8.09
N LYS A 304 -7.63 4.61 7.54
CA LYS A 304 -9.03 4.97 7.22
C LYS A 304 -9.87 5.10 8.48
N ALA A 305 -9.76 4.15 9.41
CA ALA A 305 -10.51 4.15 10.67
C ALA A 305 -10.01 5.20 11.66
N ALA A 306 -8.70 5.42 11.72
CA ALA A 306 -8.02 6.31 12.66
C ALA A 306 -6.82 7.01 11.99
N PRO A 307 -7.02 8.12 11.25
CA PRO A 307 -5.96 8.79 10.51
C PRO A 307 -4.76 9.25 11.36
N ASN A 308 -4.99 9.52 12.64
CA ASN A 308 -3.95 9.93 13.60
C ASN A 308 -3.51 8.77 14.52
N ALA A 309 -3.62 7.52 14.07
CA ALA A 309 -3.16 6.38 14.86
C ALA A 309 -1.65 6.46 15.13
N PRO A 310 -1.16 5.85 16.23
CA PRO A 310 0.28 5.73 16.45
C PRO A 310 0.98 5.09 15.24
N GLY A 311 2.05 5.72 14.74
CA GLY A 311 2.78 5.31 13.54
C GLY A 311 2.22 5.84 12.22
N ALA A 312 1.11 6.60 12.21
CA ALA A 312 0.55 7.18 10.99
C ALA A 312 1.58 8.03 10.22
N GLY A 313 2.35 8.89 10.94
CA GLY A 313 3.38 9.73 10.33
C GLY A 313 4.43 8.95 9.55
N VAL A 314 4.81 7.78 10.04
CA VAL A 314 5.79 6.90 9.38
C VAL A 314 5.23 6.33 8.08
N TYR A 315 3.98 5.87 8.08
CA TYR A 315 3.34 5.40 6.85
C TYR A 315 3.18 6.53 5.81
N HIS A 316 2.85 7.75 6.24
CA HIS A 316 2.82 8.93 5.36
C HIS A 316 4.21 9.24 4.78
N GLU A 317 5.28 9.09 5.57
CA GLU A 317 6.65 9.28 5.12
C GLU A 317 7.03 8.23 4.06
N ILE A 318 6.70 6.95 4.29
CA ILE A 318 6.94 5.87 3.33
C ILE A 318 6.17 6.14 2.04
N ALA A 319 4.88 6.47 2.13
CA ALA A 319 4.06 6.78 0.97
C ALA A 319 4.65 7.94 0.14
N ARG A 320 5.08 9.02 0.78
CA ARG A 320 5.78 10.15 0.11
C ARG A 320 7.09 9.70 -0.53
N THR A 321 7.85 8.82 0.12
CA THR A 321 9.10 8.30 -0.44
C THR A 321 8.83 7.48 -1.70
N VAL A 322 7.80 6.63 -1.70
CA VAL A 322 7.36 5.88 -2.88
C VAL A 322 6.96 6.84 -4.00
N ILE A 323 6.11 7.82 -3.72
CA ILE A 323 5.65 8.82 -4.70
C ILE A 323 6.83 9.58 -5.31
N ASN A 324 7.76 10.07 -4.48
CA ASN A 324 8.91 10.84 -4.96
C ASN A 324 9.84 10.02 -5.86
N HIS A 325 10.03 8.74 -5.60
CA HIS A 325 10.83 7.88 -6.48
C HIS A 325 10.18 7.72 -7.85
N VAL A 326 8.87 7.58 -7.89
CA VAL A 326 8.14 7.46 -9.15
C VAL A 326 8.21 8.75 -9.97
N THR A 327 8.03 9.91 -9.33
CA THR A 327 8.06 11.22 -10.01
C THR A 327 9.46 11.66 -10.40
N ALA A 328 10.51 11.28 -9.64
CA ALA A 328 11.90 11.61 -9.98
C ALA A 328 12.43 10.81 -11.18
N GLU A 329 12.09 9.52 -11.29
CA GLU A 329 12.44 8.71 -12.45
C GLU A 329 11.80 9.24 -13.75
N ASP A 330 10.65 9.90 -13.66
CA ASP A 330 10.02 10.60 -14.80
C ASP A 330 10.80 11.82 -15.27
N ALA A 331 11.55 12.49 -14.40
CA ALA A 331 12.35 13.65 -14.74
C ALA A 331 13.65 13.26 -15.47
N ASP A 332 14.27 12.13 -15.11
CA ASP A 332 15.50 11.63 -15.74
C ASP A 332 15.25 11.04 -17.15
N VAL A 333 14.04 10.60 -17.46
CA VAL A 333 13.67 10.09 -18.80
C VAL A 333 13.29 11.22 -19.77
N ALA A 334 13.02 12.43 -19.25
CA ALA A 334 12.65 13.61 -20.03
C ALA A 334 13.84 14.54 -20.38
N SER A 335 15.05 14.24 -19.86
CA SER A 335 16.31 14.93 -20.15
C SER A 335 17.17 14.11 -21.11
#